data_70e0022b52c49dac53c91554eab068a6
#
_entry.id   70e0022b52c49dac53c91554eab068a6
#
_cell.length_a   1.000
_cell.length_b   1.000
_cell.length_c   1.000
_cell.angle_alpha   90.00
_cell.angle_beta   90.00
_cell.angle_gamma   90.00
#
_symmetry.space_group_name_H-M   'P 1'
#
loop_
_entity.id
_entity.type
_entity.pdbx_description
1 polymer ?
#
loop_
_entity_poly.entity_id
_entity_poly.type
_entity_poly.pdbx_seq_one_letter_code
_entity_poly.pdbx_strand_id
1 'polypeptide(L)'
;KIEPDSAFGRHPPEVLPSPDEAADFYLYAVEHLEHHGYRQYEISNFAKPGYEGRHNLIYWDCGDYLGLGPAAHSCMGGRRFYYPADTEAFLNDKAAPVMDGGCGAEDYLILQLRLRKGLDLAAYKARYGKEFSTAQLAFVKNCVKSGYATFDGSTLALTPAGLIVQNSILAELL
;
A
#
# COMPACT_ATOMS: atom_id res chain seq x y z
N LYS A 1 -11.27 6.93 3.26
CA LYS A 1 -11.35 7.32 4.68
C LYS A 1 -11.27 8.84 4.80
N ILE A 2 -12.14 9.44 5.60
CA ILE A 2 -12.09 10.88 5.91
C ILE A 2 -11.14 11.07 7.10
N GLU A 3 -10.12 11.88 6.93
CA GLU A 3 -9.18 12.19 8.01
C GLU A 3 -9.80 13.24 8.96
N PRO A 4 -9.71 13.04 10.30
CA PRO A 4 -10.37 13.92 11.29
C PRO A 4 -9.98 15.39 11.15
N ASP A 5 -8.72 15.67 10.85
CA ASP A 5 -8.18 17.04 10.73
C ASP A 5 -8.42 17.69 9.37
N SER A 6 -9.02 16.97 8.42
CA SER A 6 -9.41 17.54 7.13
C SER A 6 -10.65 18.43 7.24
N ALA A 7 -10.94 19.24 6.21
CA ALA A 7 -12.17 20.02 6.15
C ALA A 7 -13.41 19.11 6.24
N PHE A 8 -13.42 17.97 5.56
CA PHE A 8 -14.51 16.99 5.67
C PHE A 8 -14.54 16.28 7.03
N GLY A 9 -13.40 16.09 7.71
CA GLY A 9 -13.37 15.53 9.05
C GLY A 9 -14.01 16.46 10.09
N ARG A 10 -13.75 17.76 9.96
CA ARG A 10 -14.34 18.81 10.84
C ARG A 10 -15.80 19.11 10.52
N HIS A 11 -16.20 18.98 9.26
CA HIS A 11 -17.56 19.25 8.77
C HIS A 11 -17.99 18.11 7.84
N PRO A 12 -18.31 16.93 8.39
CA PRO A 12 -18.67 15.78 7.58
C PRO A 12 -19.97 16.04 6.80
N PRO A 13 -20.08 15.54 5.56
CA PRO A 13 -21.34 15.54 4.83
C PRO A 13 -22.46 14.85 5.63
N GLU A 14 -23.70 15.33 5.48
CA GLU A 14 -24.87 14.75 6.17
C GLU A 14 -25.11 13.28 5.81
N VAL A 15 -24.78 12.91 4.56
CA VAL A 15 -24.93 11.55 4.05
C VAL A 15 -23.58 11.06 3.50
N LEU A 16 -23.09 9.99 4.06
CA LEU A 16 -21.91 9.26 3.58
C LEU A 16 -22.34 7.85 3.17
N PRO A 17 -21.71 7.26 2.15
CA PRO A 17 -21.98 5.87 1.81
C PRO A 17 -21.60 4.95 2.98
N SER A 18 -22.38 3.90 3.14
CA SER A 18 -22.03 2.80 4.03
C SER A 18 -20.73 2.13 3.58
N PRO A 19 -20.06 1.33 4.44
CA PRO A 19 -18.88 0.57 4.03
C PRO A 19 -19.14 -0.35 2.83
N ASP A 20 -20.31 -0.97 2.74
CA ASP A 20 -20.67 -1.85 1.63
C ASP A 20 -20.87 -1.07 0.33
N GLU A 21 -21.58 0.06 0.38
CA GLU A 21 -21.73 0.95 -0.79
C GLU A 21 -20.37 1.51 -1.25
N ALA A 22 -19.47 1.83 -0.31
CA ALA A 22 -18.11 2.27 -0.66
C ALA A 22 -17.30 1.16 -1.33
N ALA A 23 -17.48 -0.10 -0.91
CA ALA A 23 -16.88 -1.26 -1.56
C ALA A 23 -17.45 -1.47 -2.97
N ASP A 24 -18.75 -1.34 -3.16
CA ASP A 24 -19.40 -1.43 -4.47
C ASP A 24 -18.91 -0.33 -5.41
N PHE A 25 -18.79 0.91 -4.94
CA PHE A 25 -18.20 2.01 -5.73
C PHE A 25 -16.77 1.73 -6.15
N TYR A 26 -15.98 1.14 -5.25
CA TYR A 26 -14.59 0.78 -5.56
C TYR A 26 -14.53 -0.30 -6.65
N LEU A 27 -15.31 -1.37 -6.52
CA LEU A 27 -15.34 -2.45 -7.50
C LEU A 27 -15.85 -1.97 -8.86
N TYR A 28 -16.92 -1.15 -8.85
CA TYR A 28 -17.43 -0.52 -10.07
C TYR A 28 -16.35 0.37 -10.75
N ALA A 29 -15.62 1.16 -9.96
CA ALA A 29 -14.55 2.00 -10.50
C ALA A 29 -13.43 1.18 -11.14
N VAL A 30 -13.03 0.05 -10.51
CA VAL A 30 -12.05 -0.87 -11.08
C VAL A 30 -12.53 -1.40 -12.43
N GLU A 31 -13.73 -1.96 -12.49
CA GLU A 31 -14.30 -2.52 -13.70
C GLU A 31 -14.46 -1.46 -14.80
N HIS A 32 -15.02 -0.31 -14.45
CA HIS A 32 -15.24 0.77 -15.40
C HIS A 32 -13.93 1.29 -16.02
N LEU A 33 -12.91 1.51 -15.21
CA LEU A 33 -11.60 1.98 -15.67
C LEU A 33 -10.88 0.93 -16.52
N GLU A 34 -10.97 -0.36 -16.16
CA GLU A 34 -10.40 -1.45 -16.95
C GLU A 34 -11.05 -1.55 -18.35
N HIS A 35 -12.36 -1.37 -18.46
CA HIS A 35 -13.06 -1.28 -19.75
C HIS A 35 -12.58 -0.11 -20.64
N HIS A 36 -12.06 0.96 -20.03
CA HIS A 36 -11.50 2.10 -20.72
C HIS A 36 -9.97 2.03 -20.90
N GLY A 37 -9.36 0.86 -20.64
CA GLY A 37 -7.94 0.60 -20.84
C GLY A 37 -7.02 1.10 -19.71
N TYR A 38 -7.58 1.52 -18.59
CA TYR A 38 -6.81 1.87 -17.39
C TYR A 38 -6.79 0.69 -16.43
N ARG A 39 -5.66 0.04 -16.28
CA ARG A 39 -5.49 -1.08 -15.36
C ARG A 39 -5.13 -0.60 -13.98
N GLN A 40 -5.75 -1.18 -12.98
CA GLN A 40 -5.33 -0.99 -11.60
C GLN A 40 -3.94 -1.61 -11.44
N TYR A 41 -2.92 -0.85 -11.03
CA TYR A 41 -1.59 -1.37 -10.77
C TYR A 41 -1.25 -1.41 -9.27
N GLU A 42 -1.95 -0.62 -8.45
CA GLU A 42 -1.91 -0.66 -6.99
C GLU A 42 -3.28 -0.27 -6.41
N ILE A 43 -3.44 -0.33 -5.10
CA ILE A 43 -4.72 -0.22 -4.40
C ILE A 43 -5.57 1.00 -4.79
N SER A 44 -4.95 2.15 -5.11
CA SER A 44 -5.65 3.42 -5.34
C SER A 44 -5.42 4.01 -6.72
N ASN A 45 -4.49 3.47 -7.52
CA ASN A 45 -4.09 4.08 -8.78
C ASN A 45 -4.24 3.14 -9.98
N PHE A 46 -4.60 3.78 -11.09
CA PHE A 46 -4.85 3.14 -12.38
C PHE A 46 -4.00 3.80 -13.45
N ALA A 47 -3.55 3.04 -14.43
CA ALA A 47 -2.78 3.56 -15.55
C ALA A 47 -3.03 2.73 -16.82
N LYS A 48 -2.79 3.34 -17.98
CA LYS A 48 -2.60 2.55 -19.19
C LYS A 48 -1.30 1.76 -19.06
N PRO A 49 -1.19 0.56 -19.67
CA PRO A 49 0.01 -0.25 -19.61
C PRO A 49 1.26 0.55 -20.01
N GLY A 50 2.29 0.55 -19.16
CA GLY A 50 3.54 1.28 -19.35
C GLY A 50 3.53 2.74 -18.85
N TYR A 51 2.39 3.21 -18.30
CA TYR A 51 2.25 4.56 -17.74
C TYR A 51 2.03 4.54 -16.22
N GLU A 52 2.34 3.43 -15.56
CA GLU A 52 2.28 3.30 -14.11
C GLU A 52 3.18 4.35 -13.44
N GLY A 53 2.71 4.91 -12.33
CA GLY A 53 3.45 5.92 -11.57
C GLY A 53 4.73 5.36 -10.96
N ARG A 54 5.86 5.49 -11.66
CA ARG A 54 7.17 4.95 -11.22
C ARG A 54 7.57 5.45 -9.84
N HIS A 55 7.25 6.68 -9.50
CA HIS A 55 7.53 7.25 -8.18
C HIS A 55 6.77 6.49 -7.08
N ASN A 56 5.47 6.20 -7.28
CA ASN A 56 4.69 5.42 -6.32
C ASN A 56 5.23 3.99 -6.17
N LEU A 57 5.67 3.39 -7.28
CA LEU A 57 6.24 2.04 -7.26
C LEU A 57 7.53 1.96 -6.43
N ILE A 58 8.32 3.04 -6.35
CA ILE A 58 9.50 3.09 -5.47
C ILE A 58 9.09 2.93 -4.00
N TYR A 59 8.01 3.58 -3.57
CA TYR A 59 7.51 3.42 -2.20
C TYR A 59 7.05 1.99 -1.92
N TRP A 60 6.29 1.41 -2.85
CA TRP A 60 5.78 0.05 -2.70
C TRP A 60 6.88 -1.02 -2.70
N ASP A 61 7.99 -0.77 -3.37
CA ASP A 61 9.16 -1.66 -3.41
C ASP A 61 10.16 -1.42 -2.26
N CYS A 62 9.84 -0.56 -1.27
CA CYS A 62 10.80 -0.13 -0.25
C CYS A 62 12.12 0.36 -0.86
N GLY A 63 12.04 1.07 -1.99
CA GLY A 63 13.18 1.65 -2.66
C GLY A 63 13.62 2.96 -2.02
N ASP A 64 14.80 3.44 -2.41
CA ASP A 64 15.32 4.70 -1.91
C ASP A 64 14.63 5.90 -2.57
N TYR A 65 14.21 6.86 -1.75
CA TYR A 65 13.67 8.14 -2.16
C TYR A 65 14.01 9.23 -1.15
N LEU A 66 14.16 10.46 -1.62
CA LEU A 66 14.43 11.63 -0.80
C LEU A 66 13.27 12.61 -0.88
N GLY A 67 12.61 12.84 0.25
CA GLY A 67 11.59 13.88 0.41
C GLY A 67 12.25 15.23 0.69
N LEU A 68 11.75 16.27 0.06
CA LEU A 68 12.26 17.64 0.21
C LEU A 68 11.21 18.53 0.87
N GLY A 69 11.57 19.16 1.98
CA GLY A 69 10.74 20.11 2.69
C GLY A 69 10.13 19.62 4.00
N PRO A 70 9.37 20.49 4.70
CA PRO A 70 8.67 20.13 5.93
C PRO A 70 7.66 19.01 5.70
N ALA A 71 7.49 18.13 6.66
CA ALA A 71 6.65 16.93 6.61
C ALA A 71 7.03 15.91 5.52
N ALA A 72 8.09 16.14 4.75
CA ALA A 72 8.50 15.21 3.72
C ALA A 72 9.21 13.99 4.32
N HIS A 73 8.71 12.80 3.95
CA HIS A 73 9.32 11.53 4.32
C HIS A 73 10.37 11.11 3.30
N SER A 74 11.39 10.40 3.77
CA SER A 74 12.48 9.84 2.98
C SER A 74 12.70 8.38 3.37
N CYS A 75 13.23 7.60 2.45
CA CYS A 75 13.79 6.28 2.70
C CYS A 75 15.13 6.18 1.98
N MET A 76 16.24 6.03 2.69
CA MET A 76 17.58 5.96 2.13
C MET A 76 18.35 4.84 2.81
N GLY A 77 18.87 3.90 2.02
CA GLY A 77 19.59 2.73 2.55
C GLY A 77 18.76 1.91 3.52
N GLY A 78 17.46 1.76 3.27
CA GLY A 78 16.52 1.04 4.13
C GLY A 78 16.14 1.74 5.44
N ARG A 79 16.54 3.00 5.65
CA ARG A 79 16.17 3.81 6.82
C ARG A 79 15.15 4.87 6.42
N ARG A 80 14.04 4.94 7.15
CA ARG A 80 13.03 5.97 6.98
C ARG A 80 13.25 7.10 7.97
N PHE A 81 13.06 8.31 7.47
CA PHE A 81 13.09 9.54 8.27
C PHE A 81 12.21 10.60 7.63
N TYR A 82 11.86 11.61 8.40
CA TYR A 82 11.10 12.75 7.91
C TYR A 82 11.54 14.04 8.61
N TYR A 83 11.28 15.18 7.99
CA TYR A 83 11.38 16.46 8.67
C TYR A 83 10.02 16.81 9.31
N PRO A 84 10.00 17.37 10.54
CA PRO A 84 8.74 17.85 11.15
C PRO A 84 7.99 18.84 10.25
N ALA A 85 6.68 18.94 10.44
CA ALA A 85 5.82 19.88 9.69
C ALA A 85 5.96 21.34 10.19
N ASP A 86 7.18 21.75 10.51
CA ASP A 86 7.53 23.11 10.96
C ASP A 86 8.31 23.82 9.85
N THR A 87 7.56 24.62 9.08
CA THR A 87 8.13 25.36 7.94
C THR A 87 9.14 26.42 8.40
N GLU A 88 8.90 27.07 9.54
CA GLU A 88 9.80 28.10 10.03
C GLU A 88 11.14 27.50 10.51
N ALA A 89 11.09 26.43 11.28
CA ALA A 89 12.30 25.71 11.69
C ALA A 89 13.05 25.14 10.47
N PHE A 90 12.37 24.63 9.48
CA PHE A 90 12.99 24.12 8.26
C PHE A 90 13.72 25.22 7.48
N LEU A 91 13.07 26.36 7.25
CA LEU A 91 13.66 27.50 6.52
C LEU A 91 14.84 28.16 7.25
N ASN A 92 14.92 28.02 8.57
CA ASN A 92 15.99 28.56 9.39
C ASN A 92 17.08 27.53 9.75
N ASP A 93 17.11 26.39 9.04
CA ASP A 93 18.06 25.27 9.28
C ASP A 93 18.03 24.74 10.73
N LYS A 94 16.89 24.87 11.42
CA LYS A 94 16.70 24.38 12.81
C LYS A 94 15.96 23.04 12.86
N ALA A 95 15.37 22.61 11.76
CA ALA A 95 14.68 21.32 11.69
C ALA A 95 15.71 20.19 11.56
N ALA A 96 15.64 19.21 12.46
CA ALA A 96 16.43 17.98 12.38
C ALA A 96 15.54 16.84 11.85
N PRO A 97 16.09 15.90 11.06
CA PRO A 97 15.34 14.73 10.63
C PRO A 97 15.01 13.82 11.81
N VAL A 98 13.78 13.33 11.83
CA VAL A 98 13.27 12.36 12.81
C VAL A 98 13.29 10.98 12.18
N MET A 99 13.92 10.02 12.84
CA MET A 99 13.94 8.64 12.36
C MET A 99 12.57 7.99 12.53
N ASP A 100 12.09 7.33 11.49
CA ASP A 100 10.78 6.67 11.40
C ASP A 100 10.95 5.16 11.07
N GLY A 101 11.91 4.52 11.69
CA GLY A 101 12.18 3.10 11.51
C GLY A 101 12.91 2.75 10.22
N GLY A 102 12.53 1.63 9.61
CA GLY A 102 13.10 1.11 8.37
C GLY A 102 12.07 0.34 7.56
N CYS A 103 12.45 -0.08 6.37
CA CYS A 103 11.64 -1.00 5.56
C CYS A 103 12.00 -2.45 5.89
N GLY A 104 11.35 -3.00 6.92
CA GLY A 104 11.49 -4.38 7.34
C GLY A 104 10.72 -5.38 6.47
N ALA A 105 10.79 -6.65 6.83
CA ALA A 105 10.07 -7.72 6.12
C ALA A 105 8.54 -7.50 6.15
N GLU A 106 8.01 -7.07 7.29
CA GLU A 106 6.59 -6.81 7.48
C GLU A 106 6.13 -5.63 6.63
N ASP A 107 6.89 -4.52 6.63
CA ASP A 107 6.58 -3.37 5.77
C ASP A 107 6.57 -3.76 4.29
N TYR A 108 7.57 -4.52 3.85
CA TYR A 108 7.65 -4.98 2.47
C TYR A 108 6.46 -5.87 2.10
N LEU A 109 6.07 -6.81 2.98
CA LEU A 109 4.89 -7.64 2.78
C LEU A 109 3.62 -6.79 2.64
N ILE A 110 3.40 -5.84 3.56
CA ILE A 110 2.26 -4.91 3.53
C ILE A 110 2.23 -4.14 2.21
N LEU A 111 3.38 -3.58 1.79
CA LEU A 111 3.48 -2.73 0.62
C LEU A 111 3.31 -3.52 -0.69
N GLN A 112 3.92 -4.71 -0.79
CA GLN A 112 3.79 -5.56 -1.98
C GLN A 112 2.35 -6.07 -2.18
N LEU A 113 1.62 -6.37 -1.10
CA LEU A 113 0.22 -6.79 -1.20
C LEU A 113 -0.74 -5.64 -1.57
N ARG A 114 -0.28 -4.38 -1.61
CA ARG A 114 -1.02 -3.27 -2.21
C ARG A 114 -0.92 -3.23 -3.73
N LEU A 115 0.08 -3.91 -4.29
CA LEU A 115 0.30 -3.98 -5.74
C LEU A 115 -0.52 -5.12 -6.37
N ARG A 116 -1.06 -4.87 -7.54
CA ARG A 116 -1.74 -5.91 -8.34
C ARG A 116 -0.78 -7.01 -8.81
N LYS A 117 0.51 -6.70 -8.94
CA LYS A 117 1.54 -7.71 -9.21
C LYS A 117 1.76 -8.67 -8.02
N GLY A 118 1.46 -8.22 -6.79
CA GLY A 118 1.58 -9.00 -5.58
C GLY A 118 3.00 -9.17 -5.05
N LEU A 119 3.12 -10.03 -4.04
CA LEU A 119 4.36 -10.41 -3.35
C LEU A 119 4.97 -11.66 -3.99
N ASP A 120 6.18 -11.54 -4.52
CA ASP A 120 7.02 -12.68 -4.91
C ASP A 120 7.68 -13.27 -3.66
N LEU A 121 7.36 -14.52 -3.32
CA LEU A 121 7.88 -15.20 -2.14
C LEU A 121 9.38 -15.50 -2.22
N ALA A 122 9.90 -15.72 -3.43
CA ALA A 122 11.34 -15.97 -3.63
C ALA A 122 12.13 -14.67 -3.41
N ALA A 123 11.66 -13.54 -3.95
CA ALA A 123 12.24 -12.22 -3.71
C ALA A 123 12.15 -11.82 -2.23
N TYR A 124 11.03 -12.11 -1.56
CA TYR A 124 10.83 -11.87 -0.14
C TYR A 124 11.84 -12.64 0.71
N LYS A 125 11.99 -13.93 0.44
CA LYS A 125 12.99 -14.79 1.09
C LYS A 125 14.42 -14.30 0.83
N ALA A 126 14.75 -13.98 -0.42
CA ALA A 126 16.09 -13.53 -0.79
C ALA A 126 16.46 -12.21 -0.08
N ARG A 127 15.50 -11.29 0.06
CA ARG A 127 15.74 -9.96 0.63
C ARG A 127 15.77 -9.96 2.16
N TYR A 128 14.92 -10.77 2.81
CA TYR A 128 14.70 -10.69 4.26
C TYR A 128 14.96 -12.02 5.01
N GLY A 129 15.25 -13.10 4.29
CA GLY A 129 15.42 -14.42 4.89
C GLY A 129 14.14 -15.01 5.51
N LYS A 130 12.97 -14.44 5.18
CA LYS A 130 11.66 -14.85 5.72
C LYS A 130 10.91 -15.73 4.73
N GLU A 131 10.18 -16.69 5.26
CA GLU A 131 9.28 -17.56 4.49
C GLU A 131 7.93 -17.62 5.18
N PHE A 132 6.89 -17.89 4.40
CA PHE A 132 5.58 -18.14 4.97
C PHE A 132 5.55 -19.49 5.67
N SER A 133 5.01 -19.51 6.87
CA SER A 133 4.72 -20.71 7.63
C SER A 133 3.64 -21.55 6.95
N THR A 134 3.53 -22.82 7.36
CA THR A 134 2.44 -23.70 6.89
C THR A 134 1.06 -23.13 7.19
N ALA A 135 0.90 -22.43 8.33
CA ALA A 135 -0.35 -21.78 8.70
C ALA A 135 -0.69 -20.61 7.76
N GLN A 136 0.29 -19.75 7.49
CA GLN A 136 0.11 -18.62 6.55
C GLN A 136 -0.22 -19.13 5.13
N LEU A 137 0.46 -20.18 4.64
CA LEU A 137 0.16 -20.79 3.35
C LEU A 137 -1.24 -21.43 3.31
N ALA A 138 -1.70 -22.04 4.40
CA ALA A 138 -3.07 -22.54 4.50
C ALA A 138 -4.10 -21.40 4.46
N PHE A 139 -3.83 -20.30 5.16
CA PHE A 139 -4.67 -19.09 5.11
C PHE A 139 -4.71 -18.50 3.69
N VAL A 140 -3.56 -18.37 3.00
CA VAL A 140 -3.50 -17.92 1.61
C VAL A 140 -4.39 -18.78 0.70
N LYS A 141 -4.36 -20.11 0.84
CA LYS A 141 -5.23 -21.01 0.08
C LYS A 141 -6.73 -20.72 0.34
N ASN A 142 -7.09 -20.40 1.58
CA ASN A 142 -8.46 -20.01 1.91
C ASN A 142 -8.83 -18.67 1.25
N CYS A 143 -7.95 -17.68 1.25
CA CYS A 143 -8.16 -16.42 0.54
C CYS A 143 -8.37 -16.63 -0.96
N VAL A 144 -7.58 -17.52 -1.58
CA VAL A 144 -7.75 -17.90 -3.00
C VAL A 144 -9.11 -18.55 -3.24
N LYS A 145 -9.49 -19.51 -2.41
CA LYS A 145 -10.80 -20.19 -2.50
C LYS A 145 -11.98 -19.22 -2.36
N SER A 146 -11.82 -18.18 -1.54
CA SER A 146 -12.84 -17.13 -1.32
C SER A 146 -12.80 -16.01 -2.36
N GLY A 147 -11.89 -16.06 -3.36
CA GLY A 147 -11.78 -15.05 -4.40
C GLY A 147 -11.06 -13.74 -4.00
N TYR A 148 -10.44 -13.70 -2.82
CA TYR A 148 -9.73 -12.52 -2.32
C TYR A 148 -8.28 -12.44 -2.78
N ALA A 149 -7.69 -13.55 -3.21
CA ALA A 149 -6.30 -13.59 -3.67
C ALA A 149 -6.14 -14.53 -4.86
N THR A 150 -5.01 -14.37 -5.55
CA THR A 150 -4.44 -15.35 -6.47
C THR A 150 -3.10 -15.80 -5.93
N PHE A 151 -2.78 -17.08 -6.10
CA PHE A 151 -1.50 -17.65 -5.71
C PHE A 151 -1.11 -18.76 -6.67
N ASP A 152 -0.01 -18.59 -7.39
CA ASP A 152 0.51 -19.54 -8.38
C ASP A 152 1.59 -20.48 -7.83
N GLY A 153 1.85 -20.43 -6.52
CA GLY A 153 2.92 -21.17 -5.85
C GLY A 153 4.18 -20.33 -5.62
N SER A 154 4.31 -19.19 -6.29
CA SER A 154 5.44 -18.26 -6.16
C SER A 154 5.00 -16.85 -5.79
N THR A 155 3.90 -16.36 -6.36
CA THR A 155 3.42 -15.00 -6.21
C THR A 155 2.05 -14.97 -5.59
N LEU A 156 1.91 -14.22 -4.49
CA LEU A 156 0.64 -13.91 -3.84
C LEU A 156 0.18 -12.51 -4.23
N ALA A 157 -0.96 -12.41 -4.90
CA ALA A 157 -1.55 -11.11 -5.24
C ALA A 157 -3.01 -11.03 -4.76
N LEU A 158 -3.42 -9.84 -4.28
CA LEU A 158 -4.81 -9.62 -3.90
C LEU A 158 -5.65 -9.26 -5.13
N THR A 159 -6.87 -9.78 -5.17
CA THR A 159 -7.88 -9.35 -6.13
C THR A 159 -8.44 -7.97 -5.74
N PRO A 160 -9.21 -7.26 -6.59
CA PRO A 160 -9.91 -6.06 -6.17
C PRO A 160 -10.76 -6.26 -4.90
N ALA A 161 -11.46 -7.38 -4.78
CA ALA A 161 -12.21 -7.74 -3.57
C ALA A 161 -11.29 -7.97 -2.35
N GLY A 162 -10.12 -8.59 -2.57
CA GLY A 162 -9.10 -8.77 -1.53
C GLY A 162 -8.50 -7.47 -1.04
N LEU A 163 -8.32 -6.48 -1.93
CA LEU A 163 -7.82 -5.15 -1.55
C LEU A 163 -8.78 -4.39 -0.62
N ILE A 164 -10.09 -4.61 -0.74
CA ILE A 164 -11.09 -4.02 0.18
C ILE A 164 -10.88 -4.52 1.61
N VAL A 165 -10.60 -5.81 1.77
CA VAL A 165 -10.40 -6.47 3.08
C VAL A 165 -8.92 -6.69 3.42
N GLN A 166 -8.03 -5.96 2.77
CA GLN A 166 -6.58 -6.13 2.89
C GLN A 166 -6.09 -6.12 4.34
N ASN A 167 -6.59 -5.20 5.16
CA ASN A 167 -6.14 -5.10 6.56
C ASN A 167 -6.43 -6.38 7.35
N SER A 168 -7.58 -7.01 7.12
CA SER A 168 -7.90 -8.30 7.75
C SER A 168 -7.00 -9.43 7.24
N ILE A 169 -6.67 -9.43 5.96
CA ILE A 169 -5.74 -10.41 5.38
C ILE A 169 -4.33 -10.22 5.95
N LEU A 170 -3.87 -8.97 6.03
CA LEU A 170 -2.55 -8.65 6.59
C LEU A 170 -2.42 -9.04 8.06
N ALA A 171 -3.47 -8.85 8.87
CA ALA A 171 -3.47 -9.22 10.29
C ALA A 171 -3.22 -10.73 10.52
N GLU A 172 -3.58 -11.60 9.56
CA GLU A 172 -3.34 -13.04 9.62
C GLU A 172 -1.98 -13.46 9.02
N LEU A 173 -1.36 -12.57 8.24
CA LEU A 173 -0.07 -12.83 7.59
C LEU A 173 1.13 -12.26 8.36
N LEU A 174 0.90 -11.30 9.26
CA LEU A 174 1.93 -10.68 10.12
C LEU A 174 2.10 -11.42 11.44
#